data_2474ae15e374d0bc07dd8a490d8aee59
#
_entry.id   2474ae15e374d0bc07dd8a490d8aee59
#
_cell.length_a   1.000
_cell.length_b   1.000
_cell.length_c   1.000
_cell.angle_alpha   90.00
_cell.angle_beta   90.00
_cell.angle_gamma   90.00
#
_symmetry.space_group_name_H-M   'P 1'
#
loop_
_entity.id
_entity.type
_entity.pdbx_description
1 polymer ?
#
loop_
_entity_poly.entity_id
_entity_poly.type
_entity_poly.pdbx_seq_one_letter_code
_entity_poly.pdbx_strand_id
1 'polypeptide(L)'
;MNTLPAVRSLLIAATLALAALPALVRADSSRLLPGKVPAAYTQECAACHTAYPPGMLPARSWERIMTGLDKHYGTDASLDAATVQQLSTWLKVNAGTYKRVAEEPPQDRITRSAWFERKHRKVDAAVWKHASVKSAANCAACHTAADKGDYNDDNIRFPAGLDARYRRAWSD
;
A
#
# COMPACT_ATOMS: atom_id res chain seq x y z
N MET A 1 53.60 21.38 65.78
CA MET A 1 53.76 20.29 64.77
C MET A 1 52.37 19.73 64.48
N ASN A 2 51.66 20.29 63.49
CA ASN A 2 50.31 19.91 63.12
C ASN A 2 50.29 19.42 61.66
N THR A 3 50.06 18.17 61.47
CA THR A 3 49.90 17.56 60.17
C THR A 3 48.37 17.46 59.79
N LEU A 4 47.97 18.21 58.82
CA LEU A 4 46.63 18.13 58.23
C LEU A 4 46.55 16.93 57.27
N PRO A 5 45.44 16.12 57.28
CA PRO A 5 45.22 15.09 56.27
C PRO A 5 44.61 15.66 55.01
N ALA A 6 45.16 15.26 53.88
CA ALA A 6 44.63 15.58 52.52
C ALA A 6 43.32 14.88 52.25
N VAL A 7 42.27 15.65 51.94
CA VAL A 7 41.00 15.18 51.46
C VAL A 7 41.13 14.91 49.97
N ARG A 8 41.10 13.63 49.56
CA ARG A 8 41.01 13.23 48.16
C ARG A 8 39.55 13.28 47.70
N SER A 9 39.23 14.28 46.89
CA SER A 9 37.95 14.35 46.20
C SER A 9 37.93 13.35 45.04
N LEU A 10 37.14 12.28 45.16
CA LEU A 10 36.81 11.39 44.07
C LEU A 10 35.68 12.03 43.24
N LEU A 11 36.03 12.52 42.05
CA LEU A 11 35.06 12.90 41.03
C LEU A 11 34.60 11.63 40.32
N ILE A 12 33.37 11.17 40.59
CA ILE A 12 32.70 10.10 39.87
C ILE A 12 32.09 10.76 38.62
N ALA A 13 32.72 10.54 37.46
CA ALA A 13 32.16 10.90 36.17
C ALA A 13 31.12 9.84 35.77
N ALA A 14 29.84 10.15 35.96
CA ALA A 14 28.74 9.32 35.46
C ALA A 14 28.57 9.59 33.94
N THR A 15 29.11 8.74 33.11
CA THR A 15 28.85 8.73 31.67
C THR A 15 27.47 8.11 31.40
N LEU A 16 26.49 8.97 31.15
CA LEU A 16 25.20 8.52 30.59
C LEU A 16 25.43 8.05 29.12
N ALA A 17 25.52 6.73 28.94
CA ALA A 17 25.44 6.13 27.63
C ALA A 17 23.96 6.16 27.15
N LEU A 18 23.63 7.18 26.35
CA LEU A 18 22.33 7.26 25.67
C LEU A 18 22.29 6.17 24.58
N ALA A 19 21.70 5.01 24.88
CA ALA A 19 21.47 3.96 23.93
C ALA A 19 20.43 4.45 22.91
N ALA A 20 20.89 4.97 21.78
CA ALA A 20 20.05 5.22 20.61
C ALA A 20 19.60 3.88 20.06
N LEU A 21 18.39 3.42 20.45
CA LEU A 21 17.73 2.30 19.80
C LEU A 21 17.43 2.70 18.34
N PRO A 22 17.92 1.96 17.35
CA PRO A 22 17.50 2.20 15.97
C PRO A 22 15.99 1.94 15.90
N ALA A 23 15.21 2.98 15.64
CA ALA A 23 13.82 2.83 15.26
C ALA A 23 13.82 2.02 13.97
N LEU A 24 13.42 0.76 14.05
CA LEU A 24 13.13 -0.08 12.88
C LEU A 24 11.96 0.58 12.16
N VAL A 25 12.26 1.48 11.24
CA VAL A 25 11.29 1.99 10.27
C VAL A 25 10.90 0.80 9.41
N ARG A 26 9.82 0.14 9.77
CA ARG A 26 9.16 -0.82 8.89
C ARG A 26 8.73 -0.07 7.65
N ALA A 27 9.51 -0.19 6.59
CA ALA A 27 9.32 0.52 5.33
C ALA A 27 8.14 -0.02 4.49
N ASP A 28 7.48 -1.08 4.94
CA ASP A 28 6.28 -1.64 4.32
C ASP A 28 5.12 -1.48 5.33
N SER A 29 4.45 -0.32 5.29
CA SER A 29 3.21 -0.18 6.04
C SER A 29 2.19 -1.14 5.42
N SER A 30 1.79 -2.16 6.16
CA SER A 30 0.80 -3.15 5.77
C SER A 30 -0.53 -2.50 5.35
N ARG A 31 -0.84 -1.33 5.88
CA ARG A 31 -2.06 -0.59 5.60
C ARG A 31 -1.79 0.61 4.71
N LEU A 32 -2.38 0.58 3.49
CA LEU A 32 -2.21 1.62 2.47
C LEU A 32 -3.34 2.66 2.44
N LEU A 33 -4.42 2.43 3.17
CA LEU A 33 -5.49 3.41 3.29
C LEU A 33 -5.12 4.46 4.36
N PRO A 34 -5.32 5.75 4.09
CA PRO A 34 -5.16 6.80 5.08
C PRO A 34 -6.18 6.67 6.22
N GLY A 35 -5.86 7.24 7.40
CA GLY A 35 -6.70 7.09 8.60
C GLY A 35 -8.12 7.62 8.46
N LYS A 36 -8.37 8.60 7.58
CA LYS A 36 -9.69 9.14 7.28
C LYS A 36 -10.04 8.92 5.82
N VAL A 37 -10.96 8.00 5.57
CA VAL A 37 -11.49 7.66 4.24
C VAL A 37 -12.86 8.31 4.07
N PRO A 38 -13.14 9.06 3.00
CA PRO A 38 -14.47 9.58 2.70
C PRO A 38 -15.47 8.45 2.50
N ALA A 39 -16.69 8.57 3.03
CA ALA A 39 -17.74 7.57 2.82
C ALA A 39 -18.02 7.36 1.32
N ALA A 40 -18.07 8.45 0.54
CA ALA A 40 -18.26 8.41 -0.90
C ALA A 40 -17.19 7.54 -1.61
N TYR A 41 -15.94 7.58 -1.15
CA TYR A 41 -14.89 6.72 -1.73
C TYR A 41 -15.23 5.22 -1.61
N THR A 42 -15.68 4.80 -0.44
CA THR A 42 -16.06 3.41 -0.23
C THR A 42 -17.34 3.06 -0.97
N GLN A 43 -18.33 3.96 -0.98
CA GLN A 43 -19.61 3.73 -1.65
C GLN A 43 -19.47 3.62 -3.16
N GLU A 44 -18.75 4.55 -3.78
CA GLU A 44 -18.67 4.65 -5.23
C GLU A 44 -17.60 3.70 -5.81
N CYS A 45 -16.41 3.67 -5.22
CA CYS A 45 -15.31 2.88 -5.78
C CYS A 45 -15.41 1.39 -5.42
N ALA A 46 -16.00 1.02 -4.28
CA ALA A 46 -16.13 -0.38 -3.88
C ALA A 46 -17.39 -1.07 -4.45
N ALA A 47 -18.24 -0.36 -5.18
CA ALA A 47 -19.46 -0.93 -5.78
C ALA A 47 -19.16 -2.04 -6.80
N CYS A 48 -18.06 -1.95 -7.54
CA CYS A 48 -17.72 -2.89 -8.61
C CYS A 48 -16.44 -3.70 -8.34
N HIS A 49 -15.48 -3.14 -7.60
CA HIS A 49 -14.21 -3.80 -7.28
C HIS A 49 -13.67 -3.29 -5.93
N THR A 50 -12.60 -3.91 -5.43
CA THR A 50 -11.91 -3.39 -4.23
C THR A 50 -11.52 -1.93 -4.45
N ALA A 51 -11.88 -1.04 -3.52
CA ALA A 51 -11.44 0.35 -3.56
C ALA A 51 -9.92 0.42 -3.35
N TYR A 52 -9.18 0.76 -4.40
CA TYR A 52 -7.73 0.74 -4.38
C TYR A 52 -7.16 1.89 -3.57
N PRO A 53 -6.25 1.63 -2.62
CA PRO A 53 -5.64 2.70 -1.83
C PRO A 53 -5.00 3.80 -2.69
N PRO A 54 -5.19 5.08 -2.34
CA PRO A 54 -4.62 6.19 -3.10
C PRO A 54 -3.12 6.10 -3.32
N GLY A 55 -2.39 5.57 -2.34
CA GLY A 55 -0.94 5.39 -2.40
C GLY A 55 -0.43 4.40 -3.45
N MET A 56 -1.33 3.71 -4.18
CA MET A 56 -0.94 2.78 -5.26
C MET A 56 -0.67 3.47 -6.60
N LEU A 57 -1.09 4.71 -6.78
CA LEU A 57 -0.84 5.50 -7.99
C LEU A 57 -0.32 6.90 -7.63
N PRO A 58 0.45 7.54 -8.52
CA PRO A 58 0.81 8.94 -8.38
C PRO A 58 -0.41 9.85 -8.60
N ALA A 59 -0.34 11.08 -8.11
CA ALA A 59 -1.44 12.04 -8.18
C ALA A 59 -1.94 12.28 -9.62
N ARG A 60 -1.03 12.36 -10.59
CA ARG A 60 -1.39 12.56 -12.01
C ARG A 60 -2.21 11.42 -12.59
N SER A 61 -1.92 10.17 -12.19
CA SER A 61 -2.73 9.02 -12.62
C SER A 61 -4.14 9.11 -12.07
N TRP A 62 -4.29 9.47 -10.80
CA TRP A 62 -5.62 9.69 -10.22
C TRP A 62 -6.38 10.85 -10.89
N GLU A 63 -5.70 11.95 -11.22
CA GLU A 63 -6.32 13.07 -11.95
C GLU A 63 -6.91 12.60 -13.30
N ARG A 64 -6.15 11.81 -14.09
CA ARG A 64 -6.64 11.26 -15.36
C ARG A 64 -7.81 10.30 -15.19
N ILE A 65 -7.73 9.40 -14.21
CA ILE A 65 -8.83 8.48 -13.89
C ILE A 65 -10.10 9.26 -13.54
N MET A 66 -10.00 10.24 -12.64
CA MET A 66 -11.15 11.02 -12.17
C MET A 66 -11.75 11.94 -13.23
N THR A 67 -10.98 12.36 -14.23
CA THR A 67 -11.49 13.16 -15.37
C THR A 67 -12.07 12.30 -16.49
N GLY A 68 -11.85 10.98 -16.48
CA GLY A 68 -12.30 10.05 -17.50
C GLY A 68 -13.21 8.95 -16.98
N LEU A 69 -13.99 9.21 -15.93
CA LEU A 69 -14.88 8.21 -15.31
C LEU A 69 -15.95 7.66 -16.27
N ASP A 70 -16.39 8.45 -17.24
CA ASP A 70 -17.30 8.01 -18.32
C ASP A 70 -16.72 6.89 -19.19
N LYS A 71 -15.40 6.71 -19.15
CA LYS A 71 -14.65 5.67 -19.90
C LYS A 71 -13.75 4.85 -18.99
N HIS A 72 -14.15 4.67 -17.73
CA HIS A 72 -13.36 3.97 -16.73
C HIS A 72 -13.09 2.51 -17.12
N TYR A 73 -12.00 2.29 -17.87
CA TYR A 73 -11.53 0.99 -18.35
C TYR A 73 -12.60 0.15 -19.08
N GLY A 74 -13.49 0.82 -19.79
CA GLY A 74 -14.57 0.19 -20.58
C GLY A 74 -15.93 0.17 -19.90
N THR A 75 -16.05 0.81 -18.73
CA THR A 75 -17.30 0.96 -17.97
C THR A 75 -17.55 2.44 -17.71
N ASP A 76 -18.79 2.88 -17.76
CA ASP A 76 -19.19 4.19 -17.26
C ASP A 76 -19.29 4.16 -15.74
N ALA A 77 -18.41 4.90 -15.08
CA ALA A 77 -18.35 5.10 -13.62
C ALA A 77 -18.56 6.57 -13.26
N SER A 78 -19.32 7.30 -14.08
CA SER A 78 -19.60 8.73 -13.89
C SER A 78 -20.25 9.00 -12.54
N LEU A 79 -19.85 10.10 -11.93
CA LEU A 79 -20.37 10.60 -10.65
C LEU A 79 -20.81 12.06 -10.82
N ASP A 80 -21.58 12.56 -9.89
CA ASP A 80 -21.89 13.99 -9.86
C ASP A 80 -20.63 14.85 -9.62
N ALA A 81 -20.67 16.10 -10.05
CA ALA A 81 -19.51 17.00 -10.02
C ALA A 81 -18.96 17.25 -8.61
N ALA A 82 -19.83 17.31 -7.58
CA ALA A 82 -19.42 17.56 -6.21
C ALA A 82 -18.65 16.35 -5.65
N THR A 83 -19.14 15.13 -5.91
CA THR A 83 -18.49 13.89 -5.54
C THR A 83 -17.16 13.72 -6.26
N VAL A 84 -17.09 14.00 -7.58
CA VAL A 84 -15.83 14.01 -8.35
C VAL A 84 -14.81 14.96 -7.72
N GLN A 85 -15.21 16.20 -7.41
CA GLN A 85 -14.31 17.17 -6.80
C GLN A 85 -13.80 16.72 -5.42
N GLN A 86 -14.68 16.20 -4.56
CA GLN A 86 -14.31 15.69 -3.24
C GLN A 86 -13.30 14.55 -3.35
N LEU A 87 -13.60 13.54 -4.16
CA LEU A 87 -12.76 12.36 -4.31
C LEU A 87 -11.44 12.67 -5.00
N SER A 88 -11.43 13.51 -6.04
CA SER A 88 -10.21 13.94 -6.71
C SER A 88 -9.26 14.66 -5.75
N THR A 89 -9.79 15.55 -4.92
CA THR A 89 -8.99 16.26 -3.91
C THR A 89 -8.37 15.27 -2.91
N TRP A 90 -9.18 14.37 -2.39
CA TRP A 90 -8.72 13.38 -1.41
C TRP A 90 -7.70 12.40 -2.01
N LEU A 91 -7.94 11.88 -3.22
CA LEU A 91 -7.03 11.00 -3.93
C LEU A 91 -5.68 11.67 -4.19
N LYS A 92 -5.69 12.93 -4.64
CA LYS A 92 -4.48 13.71 -4.90
C LYS A 92 -3.62 13.90 -3.65
N VAL A 93 -4.24 14.26 -2.52
CA VAL A 93 -3.53 14.49 -1.25
C VAL A 93 -2.94 13.20 -0.69
N ASN A 94 -3.60 12.07 -0.91
CA ASN A 94 -3.19 10.76 -0.39
C ASN A 94 -2.51 9.87 -1.44
N ALA A 95 -2.23 10.39 -2.63
CA ALA A 95 -1.55 9.67 -3.69
C ALA A 95 -0.15 9.22 -3.28
N GLY A 96 0.36 8.21 -3.96
CA GLY A 96 1.72 7.74 -3.74
C GLY A 96 2.77 8.78 -4.15
N THR A 97 3.84 8.89 -3.37
CA THR A 97 4.92 9.86 -3.60
C THR A 97 6.31 9.23 -3.62
N TYR A 98 6.41 7.91 -3.41
CA TYR A 98 7.71 7.26 -3.24
C TYR A 98 7.75 5.89 -3.94
N LYS A 99 8.82 5.18 -3.84
CA LYS A 99 9.22 3.90 -4.50
C LYS A 99 8.14 3.11 -5.25
N ARG A 100 6.92 3.02 -4.71
CA ARG A 100 5.80 2.26 -5.31
C ARG A 100 5.28 2.90 -6.58
N VAL A 101 5.43 4.22 -6.66
CA VAL A 101 4.93 5.08 -7.73
C VAL A 101 6.06 5.96 -8.33
N ALA A 102 7.26 5.38 -8.43
CA ALA A 102 8.42 6.06 -9.00
C ALA A 102 8.18 6.54 -10.44
N GLU A 103 7.23 5.92 -11.11
CA GLU A 103 6.80 6.25 -12.47
C GLU A 103 5.28 6.09 -12.60
N GLU A 104 4.69 6.77 -13.57
CA GLU A 104 3.29 6.62 -13.93
C GLU A 104 3.12 5.29 -14.70
N PRO A 105 2.26 4.39 -14.23
CA PRO A 105 2.10 3.11 -14.91
C PRO A 105 1.36 3.28 -16.24
N PRO A 106 1.63 2.42 -17.24
CA PRO A 106 0.93 2.45 -18.51
C PRO A 106 -0.59 2.42 -18.31
N GLN A 107 -1.30 3.38 -18.94
CA GLN A 107 -2.76 3.52 -18.88
C GLN A 107 -3.29 3.71 -17.44
N ASP A 108 -2.49 4.24 -16.53
CA ASP A 108 -2.82 4.43 -15.12
C ASP A 108 -3.28 3.16 -14.39
N ARG A 109 -2.86 1.98 -14.88
CA ARG A 109 -3.23 0.68 -14.30
C ARG A 109 -2.25 0.28 -13.20
N ILE A 110 -2.73 0.14 -11.98
CA ILE A 110 -1.96 -0.36 -10.82
C ILE A 110 -1.25 -1.67 -11.16
N THR A 111 -1.95 -2.59 -11.86
CA THR A 111 -1.43 -3.91 -12.24
C THR A 111 -0.35 -3.87 -13.33
N ARG A 112 -0.03 -2.70 -13.86
CA ARG A 112 1.04 -2.45 -14.82
C ARG A 112 2.15 -1.57 -14.27
N SER A 113 2.11 -1.25 -12.98
CA SER A 113 3.22 -0.56 -12.33
C SER A 113 4.39 -1.51 -12.15
N ALA A 114 5.61 -1.01 -12.31
CA ALA A 114 6.83 -1.79 -12.08
C ALA A 114 6.88 -2.38 -10.67
N TRP A 115 6.28 -1.70 -9.69
CA TRP A 115 6.15 -2.21 -8.33
C TRP A 115 5.25 -3.45 -8.27
N PHE A 116 4.07 -3.41 -8.89
CA PHE A 116 3.15 -4.55 -8.93
C PHE A 116 3.79 -5.74 -9.64
N GLU A 117 4.36 -5.54 -10.82
CA GLU A 117 5.01 -6.60 -11.60
C GLU A 117 6.16 -7.26 -10.83
N ARG A 118 6.98 -6.46 -10.15
CA ARG A 118 8.06 -6.98 -9.31
C ARG A 118 7.54 -7.83 -8.14
N LYS A 119 6.50 -7.36 -7.44
CA LYS A 119 5.91 -8.09 -6.30
C LYS A 119 5.23 -9.40 -6.72
N HIS A 120 4.64 -9.43 -7.91
CA HIS A 120 3.90 -10.59 -8.40
C HIS A 120 4.65 -11.40 -9.46
N ARG A 121 5.97 -11.21 -9.61
CA ARG A 121 6.78 -11.86 -10.67
C ARG A 121 6.77 -13.40 -10.61
N LYS A 122 6.47 -14.00 -9.45
CA LYS A 122 6.38 -15.44 -9.27
C LYS A 122 5.00 -16.00 -9.64
N VAL A 123 3.98 -15.14 -9.79
CA VAL A 123 2.61 -15.57 -10.10
C VAL A 123 2.52 -15.88 -11.59
N ASP A 124 2.18 -17.12 -11.92
CA ASP A 124 2.02 -17.56 -13.30
C ASP A 124 0.87 -16.82 -14.00
N ALA A 125 1.03 -16.52 -15.29
CA ALA A 125 0.02 -15.83 -16.09
C ALA A 125 -1.33 -16.57 -16.15
N ALA A 126 -1.34 -17.90 -16.04
CA ALA A 126 -2.56 -18.69 -15.98
C ALA A 126 -3.36 -18.47 -14.70
N VAL A 127 -2.71 -18.10 -13.59
CA VAL A 127 -3.36 -17.78 -12.32
C VAL A 127 -4.31 -16.59 -12.48
N TRP A 128 -3.88 -15.56 -13.21
CA TRP A 128 -4.71 -14.37 -13.44
C TRP A 128 -5.99 -14.65 -14.24
N LYS A 129 -5.96 -15.70 -15.05
CA LYS A 129 -7.10 -16.12 -15.88
C LYS A 129 -7.99 -17.18 -15.22
N HIS A 130 -7.56 -17.73 -14.08
CA HIS A 130 -8.30 -18.78 -13.39
C HIS A 130 -9.65 -18.24 -12.87
N ALA A 131 -10.69 -19.08 -12.91
CA ALA A 131 -12.07 -18.70 -12.54
C ALA A 131 -12.20 -18.13 -11.12
N SER A 132 -11.36 -18.58 -10.16
CA SER A 132 -11.36 -18.07 -8.80
C SER A 132 -10.58 -16.74 -8.62
N VAL A 133 -9.83 -16.31 -9.63
CA VAL A 133 -9.05 -15.06 -9.62
C VAL A 133 -9.62 -14.04 -10.59
N LYS A 134 -9.90 -14.46 -11.82
CA LYS A 134 -10.50 -13.70 -12.93
C LYS A 134 -9.58 -12.63 -13.53
N SER A 135 -8.81 -11.90 -12.73
CA SER A 135 -7.97 -10.82 -13.22
C SER A 135 -6.91 -10.44 -12.19
N ALA A 136 -5.78 -9.89 -12.64
CA ALA A 136 -4.76 -9.32 -11.76
C ALA A 136 -5.28 -8.13 -10.92
N ALA A 137 -6.37 -7.48 -11.34
CA ALA A 137 -7.02 -6.40 -10.60
C ALA A 137 -7.91 -6.90 -9.44
N ASN A 138 -8.22 -8.20 -9.38
CA ASN A 138 -8.96 -8.78 -8.27
C ASN A 138 -8.04 -9.11 -7.09
N CYS A 139 -7.58 -8.08 -6.41
CA CYS A 139 -6.66 -8.21 -5.27
C CYS A 139 -7.22 -9.08 -4.15
N ALA A 140 -8.54 -9.01 -3.90
CA ALA A 140 -9.22 -9.77 -2.85
C ALA A 140 -9.23 -11.29 -3.09
N ALA A 141 -8.94 -11.75 -4.31
CA ALA A 141 -8.78 -13.18 -4.59
C ALA A 141 -7.64 -13.81 -3.77
N CYS A 142 -6.61 -13.04 -3.45
CA CYS A 142 -5.43 -13.47 -2.71
C CYS A 142 -5.24 -12.69 -1.39
N HIS A 143 -5.37 -11.36 -1.41
CA HIS A 143 -5.20 -10.49 -0.24
C HIS A 143 -6.50 -10.42 0.58
N THR A 144 -6.57 -11.16 1.69
CA THR A 144 -7.81 -11.36 2.45
C THR A 144 -8.35 -10.11 3.15
N ALA A 145 -7.52 -9.08 3.29
CA ALA A 145 -7.87 -7.80 3.91
C ALA A 145 -7.68 -6.60 2.97
N ALA A 146 -7.75 -6.85 1.65
CA ALA A 146 -7.63 -5.80 0.62
C ALA A 146 -8.69 -4.71 0.76
N ASP A 147 -9.91 -5.06 1.20
CA ASP A 147 -11.00 -4.16 1.51
C ASP A 147 -10.67 -3.16 2.65
N LYS A 148 -9.74 -3.54 3.53
CA LYS A 148 -9.21 -2.72 4.61
C LYS A 148 -7.91 -2.00 4.25
N GLY A 149 -7.49 -2.09 2.98
CA GLY A 149 -6.22 -1.55 2.49
C GLY A 149 -4.99 -2.28 3.01
N ASP A 150 -5.15 -3.49 3.52
CA ASP A 150 -4.06 -4.34 3.98
C ASP A 150 -3.64 -5.32 2.87
N TYR A 151 -2.41 -5.15 2.41
CA TYR A 151 -1.77 -5.95 1.36
C TYR A 151 -0.50 -6.63 1.88
N ASN A 152 -0.44 -6.90 3.20
CA ASN A 152 0.65 -7.61 3.81
C ASN A 152 0.75 -9.04 3.25
N ASP A 153 1.97 -9.46 2.98
CA ASP A 153 2.27 -10.81 2.47
C ASP A 153 1.84 -11.90 3.48
N ASP A 154 1.80 -11.58 4.79
CA ASP A 154 1.32 -12.50 5.84
C ASP A 154 -0.20 -12.79 5.75
N ASN A 155 -0.97 -11.94 5.06
CA ASN A 155 -2.44 -12.01 4.96
C ASN A 155 -2.92 -12.50 3.58
N ILE A 156 -2.05 -13.17 2.81
CA ILE A 156 -2.46 -13.77 1.54
C ILE A 156 -2.98 -15.19 1.72
N ARG A 157 -3.93 -15.57 0.88
CA ARG A 157 -4.44 -16.95 0.78
C ARG A 157 -4.23 -17.49 -0.62
N PHE A 158 -4.10 -18.80 -0.71
CA PHE A 158 -4.12 -19.50 -1.98
C PHE A 158 -5.57 -19.64 -2.46
N PRO A 159 -5.93 -19.14 -3.68
CA PRO A 159 -7.30 -19.17 -4.17
C PRO A 159 -7.86 -20.59 -4.25
N ALA A 160 -9.14 -20.75 -3.88
CA ALA A 160 -9.82 -22.03 -3.92
C ALA A 160 -9.90 -22.57 -5.37
N GLY A 161 -9.71 -23.86 -5.54
CA GLY A 161 -9.74 -24.53 -6.84
C GLY A 161 -8.53 -24.29 -7.75
N LEU A 162 -7.57 -23.47 -7.33
CA LEU A 162 -6.34 -23.28 -8.06
C LEU A 162 -5.42 -24.51 -7.88
N ASP A 163 -4.81 -24.99 -8.96
CA ASP A 163 -3.91 -26.16 -8.95
C ASP A 163 -2.71 -25.93 -8.01
N ALA A 164 -2.40 -26.92 -7.19
CA ALA A 164 -1.32 -26.88 -6.21
C ALA A 164 0.06 -26.57 -6.82
N ARG A 165 0.28 -26.86 -8.11
CA ARG A 165 1.53 -26.53 -8.83
C ARG A 165 1.85 -25.03 -8.78
N TYR A 166 0.86 -24.17 -8.63
CA TYR A 166 1.02 -22.72 -8.55
C TYR A 166 1.42 -22.21 -7.16
N ARG A 167 1.42 -23.07 -6.12
CA ARG A 167 1.74 -22.66 -4.73
C ARG A 167 3.08 -21.98 -4.56
N ARG A 168 4.02 -22.21 -5.46
CA ARG A 168 5.37 -21.63 -5.38
C ARG A 168 5.37 -20.10 -5.29
N ALA A 169 4.34 -19.44 -5.79
CA ALA A 169 4.20 -17.98 -5.69
C ALA A 169 3.80 -17.49 -4.29
N TRP A 170 3.33 -18.40 -3.42
CA TRP A 170 2.87 -18.15 -2.04
C TRP A 170 3.82 -18.70 -0.98
N SER A 171 4.92 -19.33 -1.39
CA SER A 171 6.00 -19.77 -0.49
C SER A 171 7.25 -18.96 -0.79
N ASP A 172 7.76 -18.26 0.20
CA ASP A 172 9.12 -17.69 0.14
C ASP A 172 10.15 -18.69 0.61
#